data_b7288cf6f4aa5b8c5f3f90fa6c8614e5
#
_entry.id   b7288cf6f4aa5b8c5f3f90fa6c8614e5
#
_cell.length_a   1.000
_cell.length_b   1.000
_cell.length_c   1.000
_cell.angle_alpha   90.00
_cell.angle_beta   90.00
_cell.angle_gamma   90.00
#
_symmetry.space_group_name_H-M   'P 1'
#
loop_
_entity.id
_entity.type
_entity.pdbx_description
1 polymer ?
#
loop_
_entity_poly.entity_id
_entity_poly.type
_entity_poly.pdbx_seq_one_letter_code
_entity_poly.pdbx_strand_id
1 'polypeptide(L)'
;MKKMLILGLLLVILSTASFAAPTILGPTGLIKSPSADSLAAGEFDLALHNYNKTNILTFNLGLAKGFEAGISARNSNNSNSTRGFLKYTIVPERSGQIGIAVGARASSNYTSFFVVGSKYLPEIGVRGHLGMETGGNGTFFVSASKTLPSKQAFPKMIAMGEFYGGELNLGLRMLLTRDVNLDLCLMDLSGAMIGLGFHSSF
;
A
#
# COMPACT_ATOMS: atom_id res chain seq x y z
N MET A 1 7.98 36.62 18.06
CA MET A 1 6.79 36.08 17.40
C MET A 1 6.99 35.61 15.97
N LYS A 2 7.57 36.43 15.04
CA LYS A 2 7.78 35.99 13.62
C LYS A 2 8.66 34.73 13.47
N LYS A 3 9.71 34.55 14.30
CA LYS A 3 10.58 33.36 14.24
C LYS A 3 9.89 32.06 14.70
N MET A 4 8.96 32.15 15.65
CA MET A 4 8.15 30.99 16.09
C MET A 4 7.11 30.59 15.03
N LEU A 5 6.58 31.57 14.26
CA LEU A 5 5.64 31.29 13.18
C LEU A 5 6.32 30.57 12.00
N ILE A 6 7.58 30.96 11.70
CA ILE A 6 8.39 30.33 10.64
C ILE A 6 8.79 28.91 11.06
N LEU A 7 9.12 28.67 12.34
CA LEU A 7 9.44 27.34 12.85
C LEU A 7 8.20 26.44 12.86
N GLY A 8 7.01 26.98 13.19
CA GLY A 8 5.74 26.27 13.10
C GLY A 8 5.35 25.94 11.66
N LEU A 9 5.62 26.84 10.70
CA LEU A 9 5.36 26.62 9.28
C LEU A 9 6.34 25.59 8.67
N LEU A 10 7.60 25.56 9.13
CA LEU A 10 8.60 24.58 8.70
C LEU A 10 8.30 23.15 9.20
N LEU A 11 7.64 23.01 10.36
CA LEU A 11 7.23 21.73 10.92
C LEU A 11 6.04 21.09 10.21
N VAL A 12 5.25 21.88 9.48
CA VAL A 12 4.10 21.39 8.69
C VAL A 12 4.54 20.76 7.35
N ILE A 13 5.76 21.05 6.87
CA ILE A 13 6.26 20.59 5.56
C ILE A 13 7.01 19.24 5.66
N LEU A 14 7.20 18.68 6.85
CA LEU A 14 7.82 17.36 7.06
C LEU A 14 6.78 16.20 7.16
N SER A 15 5.60 16.36 6.58
CA SER A 15 4.79 15.19 6.25
C SER A 15 5.55 14.43 5.15
N THR A 16 6.29 13.41 5.54
CA THR A 16 6.73 12.38 4.60
C THR A 16 5.46 11.82 3.97
N ALA A 17 5.14 12.26 2.75
CA ALA A 17 4.09 11.65 1.97
C ALA A 17 4.42 10.15 1.91
N SER A 18 3.73 9.37 2.73
CA SER A 18 3.75 7.93 2.60
C SER A 18 3.12 7.67 1.25
N PHE A 19 3.90 7.18 0.30
CA PHE A 19 3.37 6.80 -0.99
C PHE A 19 2.49 5.56 -0.76
N ALA A 20 1.25 5.82 -0.39
CA ALA A 20 0.21 4.83 -0.38
C ALA A 20 -0.07 4.45 -1.84
N ALA A 21 0.07 3.21 -2.19
CA ALA A 21 -0.33 2.70 -3.49
C ALA A 21 -1.17 1.45 -3.29
N PRO A 22 -2.11 1.16 -4.20
CA PRO A 22 -2.95 -0.03 -4.09
C PRO A 22 -2.12 -1.30 -4.12
N THR A 23 -2.47 -2.25 -3.27
CA THR A 23 -2.02 -3.64 -3.41
C THR A 23 -2.82 -4.33 -4.52
N ILE A 24 -2.33 -5.46 -5.00
CA ILE A 24 -3.11 -6.30 -5.94
C ILE A 24 -4.39 -6.88 -5.32
N LEU A 25 -4.52 -6.81 -3.99
CA LEU A 25 -5.71 -7.26 -3.27
C LEU A 25 -6.68 -6.12 -2.91
N GLY A 26 -6.33 -4.88 -3.26
CA GLY A 26 -7.19 -3.70 -3.10
C GLY A 26 -6.58 -2.63 -2.20
N PRO A 27 -6.60 -2.78 -0.88
CA PRO A 27 -6.20 -1.72 0.06
C PRO A 27 -4.78 -1.21 -0.18
N THR A 28 -4.53 0.07 0.17
CA THR A 28 -3.18 0.63 0.11
C THR A 28 -2.20 -0.16 0.97
N GLY A 29 -0.99 -0.41 0.40
CA GLY A 29 0.05 -1.20 1.04
C GLY A 29 1.25 -1.47 0.11
N LEU A 30 1.84 -2.67 0.24
CA LEU A 30 3.00 -3.07 -0.56
C LEU A 30 2.59 -3.84 -1.83
N ILE A 31 2.73 -5.16 -1.84
CA ILE A 31 2.40 -6.02 -2.99
C ILE A 31 1.01 -6.65 -2.78
N LYS A 32 0.85 -7.49 -1.75
CA LYS A 32 -0.42 -8.08 -1.28
C LYS A 32 -0.82 -7.53 0.09
N SER A 33 0.18 -7.30 0.97
CA SER A 33 -0.04 -6.90 2.35
C SER A 33 -0.49 -5.44 2.45
N PRO A 34 -1.59 -5.17 3.16
CA PRO A 34 -2.00 -3.80 3.47
C PRO A 34 -1.01 -3.13 4.43
N SER A 35 -0.99 -1.80 4.42
CA SER A 35 -0.34 -0.98 5.44
C SER A 35 -1.38 -0.32 6.36
N ALA A 36 -0.92 0.24 7.49
CA ALA A 36 -1.79 1.01 8.37
C ALA A 36 -2.15 2.40 7.84
N ASP A 37 -1.55 2.84 6.72
CA ASP A 37 -1.92 4.10 6.07
C ASP A 37 -3.25 3.95 5.32
N SER A 38 -3.97 5.05 5.24
CA SER A 38 -5.13 5.22 4.36
C SER A 38 -4.94 6.47 3.53
N LEU A 39 -5.54 6.51 2.36
CA LEU A 39 -5.63 7.72 1.55
C LEU A 39 -6.27 8.85 2.36
N ALA A 40 -5.83 10.07 2.14
CA ALA A 40 -6.51 11.24 2.70
C ALA A 40 -7.88 11.43 2.04
N ALA A 41 -8.77 12.18 2.70
CA ALA A 41 -10.09 12.47 2.13
C ALA A 41 -9.94 13.22 0.80
N GLY A 42 -10.59 12.71 -0.25
CA GLY A 42 -10.51 13.24 -1.61
C GLY A 42 -9.32 12.76 -2.44
N GLU A 43 -8.39 12.00 -1.85
CA GLU A 43 -7.35 11.31 -2.62
C GLU A 43 -7.89 10.02 -3.24
N PHE A 44 -7.39 9.67 -4.42
CA PHE A 44 -7.70 8.41 -5.05
C PHE A 44 -6.48 7.80 -5.74
N ASP A 45 -6.48 6.49 -5.83
CA ASP A 45 -5.49 5.70 -6.55
C ASP A 45 -6.16 4.82 -7.60
N LEU A 46 -5.52 4.70 -8.74
CA LEU A 46 -5.85 3.73 -9.78
C LEU A 46 -4.59 2.92 -10.08
N ALA A 47 -4.69 1.59 -10.10
CA ALA A 47 -3.55 0.75 -10.47
C ALA A 47 -3.97 -0.40 -11.39
N LEU A 48 -3.11 -0.69 -12.35
CA LEU A 48 -3.21 -1.84 -13.23
C LEU A 48 -1.99 -2.72 -13.04
N HIS A 49 -2.20 -3.97 -12.64
CA HIS A 49 -1.14 -4.96 -12.49
C HIS A 49 -1.38 -6.12 -13.46
N ASN A 50 -0.30 -6.66 -14.01
CA ASN A 50 -0.33 -7.88 -14.80
C ASN A 50 0.57 -8.93 -14.14
N TYR A 51 0.02 -10.11 -13.89
CA TYR A 51 0.71 -11.25 -13.30
C TYR A 51 0.13 -12.54 -13.88
N ASN A 52 0.98 -13.40 -14.45
CA ASN A 52 0.59 -14.71 -15.00
C ASN A 52 -0.67 -14.65 -15.92
N LYS A 53 -0.67 -13.73 -16.89
CA LYS A 53 -1.79 -13.51 -17.82
C LYS A 53 -3.08 -13.05 -17.11
N THR A 54 -2.99 -12.61 -15.90
CA THR A 54 -4.09 -12.03 -15.12
C THR A 54 -3.88 -10.53 -15.05
N ASN A 55 -4.88 -9.77 -15.45
CA ASN A 55 -4.93 -8.32 -15.25
C ASN A 55 -5.73 -8.02 -13.99
N ILE A 56 -5.21 -7.14 -13.17
CA ILE A 56 -5.84 -6.71 -11.92
C ILE A 56 -5.93 -5.19 -11.96
N LEU A 57 -7.14 -4.67 -12.03
CA LEU A 57 -7.44 -3.24 -11.95
C LEU A 57 -7.93 -2.93 -10.54
N THR A 58 -7.30 -1.96 -9.89
CA THR A 58 -7.67 -1.54 -8.54
C THR A 58 -7.96 -0.05 -8.53
N PHE A 59 -9.05 0.34 -7.86
CA PHE A 59 -9.42 1.73 -7.59
C PHE A 59 -9.65 1.90 -6.10
N ASN A 60 -8.98 2.87 -5.48
CA ASN A 60 -9.09 3.22 -4.07
C ASN A 60 -9.49 4.68 -3.93
N LEU A 61 -10.26 4.99 -2.92
CA LEU A 61 -10.72 6.34 -2.59
C LEU A 61 -10.62 6.59 -1.08
N GLY A 62 -9.99 7.67 -0.70
CA GLY A 62 -10.04 8.22 0.64
C GLY A 62 -11.38 8.92 0.87
N LEU A 63 -12.26 8.31 1.66
CA LEU A 63 -13.62 8.81 1.91
C LEU A 63 -13.64 9.87 3.01
N ALA A 64 -12.84 9.67 4.04
CA ALA A 64 -12.70 10.56 5.19
C ALA A 64 -11.34 10.30 5.84
N LYS A 65 -10.99 11.10 6.85
CA LYS A 65 -9.73 10.91 7.58
C LYS A 65 -9.60 9.49 8.13
N GLY A 66 -8.61 8.77 7.63
CA GLY A 66 -8.31 7.39 8.00
C GLY A 66 -9.26 6.36 7.39
N PHE A 67 -10.22 6.75 6.56
CA PHE A 67 -11.21 5.85 5.98
C PHE A 67 -11.01 5.73 4.47
N GLU A 68 -10.71 4.54 4.02
CA GLU A 68 -10.43 4.19 2.63
C GLU A 68 -11.37 3.07 2.18
N ALA A 69 -11.91 3.20 0.97
CA ALA A 69 -12.68 2.18 0.31
C ALA A 69 -12.20 1.99 -1.13
N GLY A 70 -12.51 0.86 -1.71
CA GLY A 70 -12.17 0.63 -3.10
C GLY A 70 -12.64 -0.71 -3.65
N ILE A 71 -12.27 -0.93 -4.89
CA ILE A 71 -12.58 -2.17 -5.61
C ILE A 71 -11.32 -2.67 -6.32
N SER A 72 -11.22 -3.99 -6.44
CA SER A 72 -10.19 -4.66 -7.24
C SER A 72 -10.88 -5.66 -8.16
N ALA A 73 -10.74 -5.47 -9.46
CA ALA A 73 -11.26 -6.37 -10.49
C ALA A 73 -10.12 -7.18 -11.08
N ARG A 74 -10.24 -8.50 -11.01
CA ARG A 74 -9.30 -9.46 -11.55
C ARG A 74 -9.90 -10.12 -12.78
N ASN A 75 -9.18 -10.06 -13.89
CA ASN A 75 -9.54 -10.70 -15.15
C ASN A 75 -8.44 -11.69 -15.55
N SER A 76 -8.81 -12.95 -15.70
CA SER A 76 -7.94 -14.05 -16.11
C SER A 76 -8.65 -14.88 -17.17
N ASN A 77 -7.91 -15.61 -17.99
CA ASN A 77 -8.48 -16.48 -19.03
C ASN A 77 -9.52 -17.49 -18.49
N ASN A 78 -9.42 -17.86 -17.21
CA ASN A 78 -10.24 -18.92 -16.62
C ASN A 78 -11.28 -18.40 -15.60
N SER A 79 -11.17 -17.17 -15.15
CA SER A 79 -12.11 -16.63 -14.16
C SER A 79 -11.99 -15.11 -14.01
N ASN A 80 -13.13 -14.47 -13.80
CA ASN A 80 -13.22 -13.07 -13.45
C ASN A 80 -13.73 -12.96 -12.01
N SER A 81 -13.16 -12.05 -11.24
CA SER A 81 -13.65 -11.77 -9.90
C SER A 81 -13.50 -10.30 -9.57
N THR A 82 -14.48 -9.78 -8.85
CA THR A 82 -14.43 -8.42 -8.30
C THR A 82 -14.50 -8.49 -6.79
N ARG A 83 -13.70 -7.69 -6.12
CA ARG A 83 -13.60 -7.61 -4.68
C ARG A 83 -13.72 -6.15 -4.25
N GLY A 84 -14.65 -5.86 -3.36
CA GLY A 84 -14.71 -4.58 -2.66
C GLY A 84 -13.92 -4.65 -1.36
N PHE A 85 -13.49 -3.50 -0.86
CA PHE A 85 -12.87 -3.42 0.46
C PHE A 85 -13.20 -2.10 1.17
N LEU A 86 -13.07 -2.15 2.50
CA LEU A 86 -13.05 -1.01 3.40
C LEU A 86 -11.85 -1.14 4.32
N LYS A 87 -11.16 -0.02 4.60
CA LYS A 87 -10.05 0.05 5.56
C LYS A 87 -10.21 1.29 6.43
N TYR A 88 -9.93 1.14 7.72
CA TYR A 88 -9.93 2.23 8.68
C TYR A 88 -8.65 2.25 9.50
N THR A 89 -7.92 3.36 9.45
CA THR A 89 -6.75 3.63 10.29
C THR A 89 -7.21 4.08 11.66
N ILE A 90 -7.15 3.17 12.64
CA ILE A 90 -7.55 3.43 14.04
C ILE A 90 -6.52 4.34 14.71
N VAL A 91 -5.24 4.01 14.52
CA VAL A 91 -4.11 4.77 15.06
C VAL A 91 -3.20 5.14 13.89
N PRO A 92 -3.08 6.43 13.55
CA PRO A 92 -2.11 6.84 12.54
C PRO A 92 -0.69 6.66 13.06
N GLU A 93 0.22 6.19 12.20
CA GLU A 93 1.63 6.10 12.55
C GLU A 93 2.21 7.50 12.82
N ARG A 94 2.93 7.62 13.93
CA ARG A 94 3.68 8.83 14.31
C ARG A 94 5.07 8.41 14.76
N SER A 95 5.98 9.40 14.89
CA SER A 95 7.33 9.15 15.42
C SER A 95 7.25 8.36 16.74
N GLY A 96 7.86 7.18 16.78
CA GLY A 96 7.87 6.29 17.93
C GLY A 96 6.61 5.43 18.17
N GLN A 97 5.49 5.71 17.48
CA GLN A 97 4.22 4.98 17.65
C GLN A 97 3.94 4.06 16.45
N ILE A 98 3.34 2.91 16.74
CA ILE A 98 2.86 1.98 15.70
C ILE A 98 1.54 2.53 15.14
N GLY A 99 1.43 2.60 13.82
CA GLY A 99 0.16 2.78 13.14
C GLY A 99 -0.64 1.49 13.17
N ILE A 100 -1.96 1.56 13.34
CA ILE A 100 -2.85 0.41 13.35
C ILE A 100 -4.04 0.68 12.44
N ALA A 101 -4.33 -0.26 11.55
CA ALA A 101 -5.54 -0.25 10.74
C ALA A 101 -6.24 -1.60 10.76
N VAL A 102 -7.55 -1.54 10.54
CA VAL A 102 -8.42 -2.71 10.33
C VAL A 102 -9.14 -2.56 9.01
N GLY A 103 -9.58 -3.66 8.45
CA GLY A 103 -10.38 -3.60 7.23
C GLY A 103 -11.08 -4.90 6.93
N ALA A 104 -11.91 -4.84 5.90
CA ALA A 104 -12.62 -5.96 5.35
C ALA A 104 -12.48 -5.99 3.83
N ARG A 105 -12.45 -7.18 3.27
CA ARG A 105 -12.55 -7.44 1.83
C ARG A 105 -13.70 -8.38 1.57
N ALA A 106 -14.49 -8.12 0.55
CA ALA A 106 -15.62 -8.96 0.18
C ALA A 106 -15.69 -9.16 -1.33
N SER A 107 -16.05 -10.35 -1.74
CA SER A 107 -16.44 -10.73 -3.10
C SER A 107 -17.72 -11.56 -3.04
N SER A 108 -18.25 -12.00 -4.18
CA SER A 108 -19.49 -12.81 -4.21
C SER A 108 -19.45 -14.05 -3.29
N ASN A 109 -18.28 -14.66 -3.10
CA ASN A 109 -18.16 -15.96 -2.42
C ASN A 109 -17.23 -15.91 -1.21
N TYR A 110 -16.74 -14.74 -0.81
CA TYR A 110 -15.69 -14.64 0.19
C TYR A 110 -15.72 -13.30 0.90
N THR A 111 -15.63 -13.35 2.22
CA THR A 111 -15.42 -12.16 3.07
C THR A 111 -14.26 -12.45 4.01
N SER A 112 -13.35 -11.48 4.14
CA SER A 112 -12.26 -11.53 5.10
C SER A 112 -12.15 -10.21 5.86
N PHE A 113 -11.59 -10.29 7.06
CA PHE A 113 -11.25 -9.14 7.89
C PHE A 113 -9.76 -9.17 8.15
N PHE A 114 -9.12 -8.01 8.15
CA PHE A 114 -7.70 -7.92 8.45
C PHE A 114 -7.41 -6.86 9.50
N VAL A 115 -6.30 -7.08 10.21
CA VAL A 115 -5.67 -6.09 11.07
C VAL A 115 -4.21 -5.98 10.68
N VAL A 116 -3.67 -4.77 10.68
CA VAL A 116 -2.27 -4.51 10.36
C VAL A 116 -1.69 -3.44 11.27
N GLY A 117 -0.48 -3.70 11.78
CA GLY A 117 0.41 -2.73 12.41
C GLY A 117 1.51 -2.31 11.45
N SER A 118 1.84 -1.02 11.41
CA SER A 118 2.93 -0.47 10.61
C SER A 118 3.82 0.41 11.45
N LYS A 119 5.16 0.30 11.26
CA LYS A 119 6.14 1.11 11.97
C LYS A 119 7.35 1.42 11.12
N TYR A 120 7.74 2.69 11.08
CA TYR A 120 9.02 3.10 10.53
C TYR A 120 10.11 2.97 11.60
N LEU A 121 11.23 2.36 11.22
CA LEU A 121 12.43 2.14 12.03
C LEU A 121 13.54 3.06 11.50
N PRO A 122 13.72 4.25 12.07
CA PRO A 122 14.63 5.27 11.53
C PRO A 122 16.09 4.82 11.56
N GLU A 123 16.49 3.98 12.52
CA GLU A 123 17.86 3.49 12.67
C GLU A 123 18.37 2.74 11.45
N ILE A 124 17.49 2.04 10.75
CA ILE A 124 17.81 1.25 9.56
C ILE A 124 17.12 1.75 8.28
N GLY A 125 16.27 2.78 8.43
CA GLY A 125 15.52 3.37 7.32
C GLY A 125 14.51 2.42 6.66
N VAL A 126 13.95 1.48 7.44
CA VAL A 126 12.99 0.46 6.99
C VAL A 126 11.65 0.72 7.64
N ARG A 127 10.58 0.55 6.88
CA ARG A 127 9.22 0.50 7.39
C ARG A 127 8.71 -0.93 7.35
N GLY A 128 8.36 -1.46 8.52
CA GLY A 128 7.81 -2.80 8.68
C GLY A 128 6.30 -2.80 8.82
N HIS A 129 5.66 -3.89 8.39
CA HIS A 129 4.24 -4.15 8.53
C HIS A 129 4.03 -5.58 8.98
N LEU A 130 3.10 -5.76 9.92
CA LEU A 130 2.75 -7.06 10.49
C LEU A 130 1.25 -7.14 10.63
N GLY A 131 0.64 -8.24 10.21
CA GLY A 131 -0.80 -8.39 10.31
C GLY A 131 -1.30 -9.79 10.07
N MET A 132 -2.60 -9.91 10.21
CA MET A 132 -3.34 -11.13 9.93
C MET A 132 -4.65 -10.81 9.22
N GLU A 133 -5.11 -11.77 8.45
CA GLU A 133 -6.39 -11.71 7.74
C GLU A 133 -7.17 -12.98 8.01
N THR A 134 -8.46 -12.86 8.32
CA THR A 134 -9.39 -13.99 8.44
C THR A 134 -9.86 -14.42 7.06
N GLY A 135 -10.50 -15.60 7.00
CA GLY A 135 -11.03 -16.16 5.75
C GLY A 135 -10.18 -17.31 5.24
N GLY A 136 -10.80 -18.35 4.72
CA GLY A 136 -10.14 -19.62 4.43
C GLY A 136 -9.50 -20.20 5.71
N ASN A 137 -8.23 -20.52 5.64
CA ASN A 137 -7.45 -21.03 6.79
C ASN A 137 -6.80 -19.89 7.62
N GLY A 138 -7.17 -18.64 7.36
CA GLY A 138 -6.48 -17.48 7.92
C GLY A 138 -5.13 -17.21 7.22
N THR A 139 -4.73 -15.95 7.18
CA THR A 139 -3.46 -15.55 6.57
C THR A 139 -2.71 -14.63 7.51
N PHE A 140 -1.49 -15.02 7.83
CA PHE A 140 -0.53 -14.14 8.49
C PHE A 140 0.36 -13.49 7.43
N PHE A 141 0.73 -12.24 7.63
CA PHE A 141 1.67 -11.55 6.77
C PHE A 141 2.66 -10.68 7.54
N VAL A 142 3.86 -10.61 7.02
CA VAL A 142 4.89 -9.66 7.42
C VAL A 142 5.51 -9.06 6.16
N SER A 143 5.72 -7.76 6.17
CA SER A 143 6.34 -7.08 5.03
C SER A 143 7.19 -5.90 5.48
N ALA A 144 8.10 -5.51 4.60
CA ALA A 144 8.99 -4.40 4.83
C ALA A 144 9.21 -3.62 3.54
N SER A 145 9.44 -2.32 3.67
CA SER A 145 9.82 -1.44 2.58
C SER A 145 10.97 -0.52 2.98
N LYS A 146 11.84 -0.21 2.01
CA LYS A 146 12.95 0.72 2.18
C LYS A 146 13.06 1.62 0.98
N THR A 147 13.04 2.93 1.21
CA THR A 147 13.40 3.90 0.16
C THR A 147 14.88 3.80 -0.11
N LEU A 148 15.24 3.56 -1.37
CA LEU A 148 16.63 3.48 -1.80
C LEU A 148 17.19 4.88 -2.02
N PRO A 149 18.48 5.11 -1.71
CA PRO A 149 19.16 6.35 -2.07
C PRO A 149 19.08 6.55 -3.59
N SER A 150 18.61 7.69 -4.05
CA SER A 150 18.61 8.03 -5.47
C SER A 150 19.44 9.28 -5.73
N LYS A 151 20.17 9.31 -6.85
CA LYS A 151 20.80 10.51 -7.39
C LYS A 151 19.70 11.32 -8.11
N GLN A 152 19.88 12.65 -8.24
CA GLN A 152 18.86 13.56 -8.82
C GLN A 152 18.32 13.17 -10.21
N ALA A 153 19.06 12.36 -10.98
CA ALA A 153 18.66 11.92 -12.32
C ALA A 153 17.80 10.64 -12.36
N PHE A 154 17.58 9.97 -11.21
CA PHE A 154 16.85 8.72 -11.15
C PHE A 154 15.55 8.88 -10.37
N PRO A 155 14.47 8.16 -10.76
CA PRO A 155 13.24 8.14 -9.97
C PRO A 155 13.51 7.60 -8.56
N LYS A 156 12.78 8.11 -7.57
CA LYS A 156 12.80 7.56 -6.22
C LYS A 156 12.33 6.11 -6.27
N MET A 157 13.09 5.20 -5.67
CA MET A 157 12.80 3.78 -5.67
C MET A 157 12.52 3.28 -4.25
N ILE A 158 11.59 2.35 -4.13
CA ILE A 158 11.22 1.70 -2.88
C ILE A 158 11.36 0.19 -3.08
N ALA A 159 12.34 -0.41 -2.41
CA ALA A 159 12.46 -1.86 -2.33
C ALA A 159 11.40 -2.40 -1.37
N MET A 160 10.75 -3.49 -1.74
CA MET A 160 9.68 -4.14 -0.98
C MET A 160 9.95 -5.62 -0.83
N GLY A 161 9.65 -6.16 0.34
CA GLY A 161 9.66 -7.59 0.59
C GLY A 161 8.47 -7.95 1.45
N GLU A 162 7.80 -9.06 1.16
CA GLU A 162 6.70 -9.53 1.97
C GLU A 162 6.62 -11.07 1.98
N PHE A 163 6.23 -11.58 3.13
CA PHE A 163 5.73 -12.94 3.28
C PHE A 163 4.22 -12.86 3.54
N TYR A 164 3.42 -13.42 2.66
CA TYR A 164 1.96 -13.34 2.71
C TYR A 164 1.35 -14.71 2.39
N GLY A 165 0.74 -15.35 3.42
CA GLY A 165 0.03 -16.61 3.23
C GLY A 165 0.89 -17.76 2.72
N GLY A 166 2.17 -17.83 3.11
CA GLY A 166 3.11 -18.85 2.66
C GLY A 166 3.94 -18.46 1.43
N GLU A 167 3.63 -17.35 0.75
CA GLU A 167 4.35 -16.87 -0.42
C GLU A 167 5.37 -15.78 -0.05
N LEU A 168 6.57 -15.85 -0.60
CA LEU A 168 7.60 -14.81 -0.48
C LEU A 168 7.64 -13.96 -1.75
N ASN A 169 7.27 -12.68 -1.62
CA ASN A 169 7.25 -11.73 -2.73
C ASN A 169 8.32 -10.65 -2.52
N LEU A 170 9.00 -10.29 -3.60
CA LEU A 170 9.95 -9.17 -3.64
C LEU A 170 9.49 -8.15 -4.67
N GLY A 171 9.68 -6.87 -4.40
CA GLY A 171 9.25 -5.82 -5.30
C GLY A 171 10.17 -4.60 -5.31
N LEU A 172 10.10 -3.88 -6.42
CA LEU A 172 10.68 -2.56 -6.59
C LEU A 172 9.59 -1.63 -7.14
N ARG A 173 9.25 -0.59 -6.37
CA ARG A 173 8.36 0.49 -6.81
C ARG A 173 9.20 1.68 -7.21
N MET A 174 9.04 2.15 -8.45
CA MET A 174 9.68 3.34 -8.98
C MET A 174 8.66 4.47 -9.09
N LEU A 175 8.93 5.61 -8.44
CA LEU A 175 8.09 6.81 -8.51
C LEU A 175 8.53 7.61 -9.73
N LEU A 176 7.87 7.40 -10.87
CA LEU A 176 8.21 8.05 -12.15
C LEU A 176 7.90 9.55 -12.12
N THR A 177 6.78 9.91 -11.49
CA THR A 177 6.38 11.30 -11.22
C THR A 177 5.82 11.39 -9.79
N ARG A 178 5.21 12.51 -9.44
CA ARG A 178 4.46 12.64 -8.18
C ARG A 178 3.23 11.76 -8.13
N ASP A 179 2.65 11.50 -9.30
CA ASP A 179 1.33 10.88 -9.42
C ASP A 179 1.41 9.49 -10.07
N VAL A 180 2.58 9.10 -10.61
CA VAL A 180 2.73 7.85 -11.37
C VAL A 180 3.84 6.99 -10.77
N ASN A 181 3.52 5.74 -10.50
CA ASN A 181 4.50 4.72 -10.09
C ASN A 181 4.47 3.49 -11.01
N LEU A 182 5.62 2.85 -11.11
CA LEU A 182 5.81 1.57 -11.77
C LEU A 182 6.27 0.54 -10.73
N ASP A 183 5.56 -0.59 -10.66
CA ASP A 183 5.87 -1.71 -9.78
C ASP A 183 6.44 -2.88 -10.59
N LEU A 184 7.59 -3.41 -10.16
CA LEU A 184 8.19 -4.62 -10.68
C LEU A 184 8.34 -5.60 -9.53
N CYS A 185 7.69 -6.76 -9.60
CA CYS A 185 7.70 -7.71 -8.48
C CYS A 185 7.96 -9.14 -8.95
N LEU A 186 8.59 -9.92 -8.07
CA LEU A 186 8.69 -11.36 -8.15
C LEU A 186 7.70 -11.95 -7.14
N MET A 187 6.67 -12.61 -7.65
CA MET A 187 5.63 -13.26 -6.86
C MET A 187 6.03 -14.70 -6.57
N ASP A 188 6.05 -15.06 -5.29
CA ASP A 188 6.52 -16.37 -4.81
C ASP A 188 7.88 -16.78 -5.42
N LEU A 189 8.76 -15.80 -5.58
CA LEU A 189 10.10 -15.92 -6.19
C LEU A 189 10.13 -16.58 -7.59
N SER A 190 9.00 -16.76 -8.24
CA SER A 190 8.88 -17.52 -9.50
C SER A 190 8.17 -16.76 -10.63
N GLY A 191 7.19 -15.93 -10.31
CA GLY A 191 6.39 -15.23 -11.30
C GLY A 191 6.63 -13.73 -11.33
N ALA A 192 6.90 -13.16 -12.50
CA ALA A 192 7.05 -11.72 -12.65
C ALA A 192 5.70 -11.01 -12.68
N MET A 193 5.59 -9.90 -11.96
CA MET A 193 4.46 -8.98 -12.00
C MET A 193 4.96 -7.59 -12.40
N ILE A 194 4.22 -6.93 -13.27
CA ILE A 194 4.39 -5.51 -13.60
C ILE A 194 3.11 -4.76 -13.24
N GLY A 195 3.26 -3.58 -12.67
CA GLY A 195 2.13 -2.72 -12.30
C GLY A 195 2.39 -1.26 -12.64
N LEU A 196 1.35 -0.55 -13.01
CA LEU A 196 1.35 0.91 -13.18
C LEU A 196 0.29 1.49 -12.27
N GLY A 197 0.68 2.44 -11.43
CA GLY A 197 -0.20 3.14 -10.52
C GLY A 197 -0.28 4.63 -10.84
N PHE A 198 -1.45 5.20 -10.58
CA PHE A 198 -1.73 6.63 -10.68
C PHE A 198 -2.41 7.10 -9.38
N HIS A 199 -1.91 8.18 -8.81
CA HIS A 199 -2.41 8.84 -7.62
C HIS A 199 -2.86 10.26 -7.95
N SER A 200 -3.99 10.72 -7.39
CA SER A 200 -4.42 12.11 -7.50
C SER A 200 -5.37 12.50 -6.35
N SER A 201 -5.78 13.76 -6.34
CA SER A 201 -6.76 14.32 -5.39
C SER A 201 -7.72 15.27 -6.11
N PHE A 202 -8.95 15.38 -5.58
CA PHE A 202 -9.94 16.35 -6.05
C PHE A 202 -9.73 17.70 -5.40
#